data_37eca912d4a89764b1e610e9099d1e1e
#
_entry.id   37eca912d4a89764b1e610e9099d1e1e
#
_cell.length_a   1.000
_cell.length_b   1.000
_cell.length_c   1.000
_cell.angle_alpha   90.00
_cell.angle_beta   90.00
_cell.angle_gamma   90.00
#
_symmetry.space_group_name_H-M   'P 1'
#
loop_
_entity.id
_entity.type
_entity.pdbx_description
1 polymer ?
#
loop_
_entity_poly.entity_id
_entity_poly.type
_entity_poly.pdbx_seq_one_letter_code
_entity_poly.pdbx_strand_id
1 'polypeptide(L)'
;MRKNLLIVALCSIATNLFAYDFEANGIYYNIKSSKDFTAEVTENEDIAYEGDVVIPDEVTFNGKVLKVVSVGARAFFNSKKLTSVSFGKNIDTIENKAFYECINLKDISLPHELKVLGSDVFARCNSMTSVVIPNSLTKIGSSVFANCENLSDVQFEEGLKYIGEYMFTGCNFLTKVVIPNTVEGIDNYAFQSCEKLENLIIEDGDTELKIGGFQPWYCTNVTNLYLGRNIGVLPGFYMPSFWVMTTPVQYTIGEKVTDLSWLQCQKLETIVLKGVTPPSCNSFSEGQYAKINVCIPEGTKDTYMQAEPWKNFWNLTEGTPSGIDHVAIDNDKMESIYSSNGCKVSKMMPGINIVKMKSGKVYKIRK
;
A
#
# COMPACT_ATOMS: atom_id res chain seq x y z
N MET A 1 -72.03 -32.46 -34.45
CA MET A 1 -70.75 -31.72 -34.65
C MET A 1 -70.24 -31.25 -33.32
N ARG A 2 -69.27 -31.95 -32.75
CA ARG A 2 -68.61 -31.57 -31.48
C ARG A 2 -67.36 -30.77 -31.84
N LYS A 3 -67.30 -29.50 -31.48
CA LYS A 3 -66.08 -28.68 -31.65
C LYS A 3 -65.14 -29.00 -30.49
N ASN A 4 -64.03 -29.65 -30.79
CA ASN A 4 -62.95 -29.81 -29.84
C ASN A 4 -62.20 -28.48 -29.69
N LEU A 5 -62.30 -27.87 -28.51
CA LEU A 5 -61.55 -26.70 -28.11
C LEU A 5 -60.16 -27.17 -27.65
N LEU A 6 -59.16 -26.94 -28.45
CA LEU A 6 -57.77 -27.22 -28.09
C LEU A 6 -57.26 -26.08 -27.15
N ILE A 7 -57.20 -26.34 -25.88
CA ILE A 7 -56.57 -25.43 -24.93
C ILE A 7 -55.07 -25.64 -25.05
N VAL A 8 -54.40 -24.72 -25.72
CA VAL A 8 -52.93 -24.62 -25.67
C VAL A 8 -52.59 -23.95 -24.37
N ALA A 9 -52.16 -24.73 -23.38
CA ALA A 9 -51.55 -24.23 -22.17
C ALA A 9 -50.16 -23.64 -22.55
N LEU A 10 -50.07 -22.31 -22.67
CA LEU A 10 -48.80 -21.62 -22.65
C LEU A 10 -48.17 -21.82 -21.27
N CYS A 11 -47.30 -22.82 -21.12
CA CYS A 11 -46.32 -22.81 -20.06
C CYS A 11 -45.37 -21.62 -20.29
N SER A 12 -45.67 -20.49 -19.66
CA SER A 12 -44.69 -19.45 -19.45
C SER A 12 -43.58 -20.04 -18.60
N ILE A 13 -42.52 -20.52 -19.24
CA ILE A 13 -41.25 -20.75 -18.56
C ILE A 13 -40.77 -19.33 -18.16
N ALA A 14 -41.11 -18.93 -16.93
CA ALA A 14 -40.42 -17.84 -16.30
C ALA A 14 -38.96 -18.34 -16.15
N THR A 15 -38.11 -17.96 -17.09
CA THR A 15 -36.66 -18.00 -16.87
C THR A 15 -36.42 -16.99 -15.77
N ASN A 16 -36.37 -17.43 -14.53
CA ASN A 16 -35.75 -16.65 -13.48
C ASN A 16 -34.32 -16.42 -13.97
N LEU A 17 -34.03 -15.21 -14.45
CA LEU A 17 -32.68 -14.74 -14.66
C LEU A 17 -32.09 -14.52 -13.26
N PHE A 18 -31.61 -15.59 -12.66
CA PHE A 18 -30.77 -15.46 -11.48
C PHE A 18 -29.42 -14.88 -11.94
N ALA A 19 -28.88 -13.95 -11.16
CA ALA A 19 -27.56 -13.38 -11.38
C ALA A 19 -26.42 -14.39 -11.17
N TYR A 20 -26.75 -15.65 -10.82
CA TYR A 20 -25.81 -16.74 -10.54
C TYR A 20 -26.30 -18.08 -11.13
N ASP A 21 -25.37 -18.99 -11.42
CA ASP A 21 -25.67 -20.31 -11.96
C ASP A 21 -26.11 -21.31 -10.90
N PHE A 22 -25.55 -21.23 -9.69
CA PHE A 22 -25.90 -22.13 -8.57
C PHE A 22 -25.47 -21.54 -7.22
N GLU A 23 -26.05 -22.10 -6.16
CA GLU A 23 -25.69 -21.84 -4.76
C GLU A 23 -25.11 -23.10 -4.11
N ALA A 24 -24.09 -22.93 -3.29
CA ALA A 24 -23.58 -23.98 -2.40
C ALA A 24 -23.08 -23.37 -1.08
N ASN A 25 -23.58 -23.92 0.05
CA ASN A 25 -23.19 -23.50 1.39
C ASN A 25 -23.38 -21.99 1.67
N GLY A 26 -24.43 -21.39 1.12
CA GLY A 26 -24.73 -19.96 1.28
C GLY A 26 -23.86 -19.03 0.42
N ILE A 27 -23.09 -19.57 -0.51
CA ILE A 27 -22.29 -18.80 -1.47
C ILE A 27 -22.83 -19.02 -2.87
N TYR A 28 -22.94 -17.96 -3.66
CA TYR A 28 -23.45 -17.97 -5.03
C TYR A 28 -22.30 -18.00 -6.00
N TYR A 29 -22.44 -18.79 -7.07
CA TYR A 29 -21.38 -19.07 -8.02
C TYR A 29 -21.84 -18.95 -9.46
N ASN A 30 -20.95 -18.47 -10.33
CA ASN A 30 -21.02 -18.62 -11.78
C ASN A 30 -20.01 -19.66 -12.26
N ILE A 31 -20.38 -20.44 -13.27
CA ILE A 31 -19.46 -21.34 -13.95
C ILE A 31 -18.57 -20.50 -14.88
N LYS A 32 -17.30 -20.36 -14.49
CA LYS A 32 -16.33 -19.58 -15.27
C LYS A 32 -15.86 -20.31 -16.52
N SER A 33 -15.61 -21.62 -16.40
CA SER A 33 -15.28 -22.50 -17.52
C SER A 33 -15.82 -23.91 -17.25
N SER A 34 -16.75 -24.34 -18.11
CA SER A 34 -17.25 -25.73 -18.06
C SER A 34 -16.23 -26.74 -18.59
N LYS A 35 -15.29 -26.31 -19.42
CA LYS A 35 -14.20 -27.12 -19.97
C LYS A 35 -13.12 -27.38 -18.92
N ASP A 36 -12.74 -26.35 -18.15
CA ASP A 36 -11.66 -26.41 -17.18
C ASP A 36 -12.18 -26.66 -15.77
N PHE A 37 -13.49 -26.83 -15.61
CA PHE A 37 -14.19 -27.05 -14.35
C PHE A 37 -13.83 -25.98 -13.31
N THR A 38 -14.08 -24.70 -13.65
CA THR A 38 -13.84 -23.59 -12.76
C THR A 38 -15.10 -22.77 -12.49
N ALA A 39 -15.19 -22.22 -11.28
CA ALA A 39 -16.25 -21.36 -10.83
C ALA A 39 -15.69 -20.04 -10.25
N GLU A 40 -16.52 -19.02 -10.22
CA GLU A 40 -16.25 -17.78 -9.50
C GLU A 40 -17.38 -17.49 -8.51
N VAL A 41 -17.02 -16.88 -7.37
CA VAL A 41 -18.00 -16.35 -6.43
C VAL A 41 -18.68 -15.13 -7.04
N THR A 42 -19.99 -15.04 -6.93
CA THR A 42 -20.77 -13.92 -7.46
C THR A 42 -21.75 -13.35 -6.45
N GLU A 43 -22.38 -12.21 -6.77
CA GLU A 43 -23.42 -11.60 -5.96
C GLU A 43 -24.77 -12.36 -6.10
N ASN A 44 -25.59 -12.19 -5.08
CA ASN A 44 -27.03 -12.35 -5.20
C ASN A 44 -27.64 -10.95 -5.04
N GLU A 45 -28.36 -10.49 -6.04
CA GLU A 45 -28.92 -9.13 -6.05
C GLU A 45 -29.90 -8.87 -4.89
N ASP A 46 -30.54 -9.92 -4.39
CA ASP A 46 -31.56 -9.83 -3.33
C ASP A 46 -30.98 -10.03 -1.92
N ILE A 47 -29.84 -10.71 -1.78
CA ILE A 47 -29.29 -11.15 -0.49
C ILE A 47 -27.82 -10.78 -0.37
N ALA A 48 -27.51 -9.81 0.50
CA ALA A 48 -26.13 -9.49 0.84
C ALA A 48 -25.52 -10.55 1.77
N TYR A 49 -24.24 -10.81 1.61
CA TYR A 49 -23.50 -11.71 2.51
C TYR A 49 -23.35 -11.13 3.91
N GLU A 50 -23.42 -11.99 4.92
CA GLU A 50 -23.33 -11.60 6.34
C GLU A 50 -22.36 -12.51 7.11
N GLY A 51 -21.78 -11.98 8.20
CA GLY A 51 -20.92 -12.73 9.11
C GLY A 51 -19.58 -13.15 8.50
N ASP A 52 -19.17 -14.35 8.83
CA ASP A 52 -17.88 -14.91 8.38
C ASP A 52 -18.11 -15.83 7.18
N VAL A 53 -17.45 -15.54 6.07
CA VAL A 53 -17.53 -16.30 4.82
C VAL A 53 -16.24 -17.04 4.56
N VAL A 54 -16.34 -18.33 4.25
CA VAL A 54 -15.21 -19.18 3.84
C VAL A 54 -15.41 -19.58 2.38
N ILE A 55 -14.63 -18.99 1.48
CA ILE A 55 -14.61 -19.38 0.06
C ILE A 55 -13.78 -20.67 -0.05
N PRO A 56 -14.36 -21.79 -0.48
CA PRO A 56 -13.65 -23.07 -0.54
C PRO A 56 -12.69 -23.15 -1.73
N ASP A 57 -11.76 -24.11 -1.70
CA ASP A 57 -10.91 -24.43 -2.84
C ASP A 57 -11.72 -24.95 -4.04
N GLU A 58 -12.76 -25.73 -3.75
CA GLU A 58 -13.57 -26.44 -4.74
C GLU A 58 -15.04 -26.46 -4.30
N VAL A 59 -15.94 -26.55 -5.27
CA VAL A 59 -17.38 -26.69 -5.07
C VAL A 59 -17.96 -27.73 -6.01
N THR A 60 -19.00 -28.45 -5.59
CA THR A 60 -19.64 -29.48 -6.42
C THR A 60 -20.96 -28.96 -6.99
N PHE A 61 -21.13 -29.04 -8.30
CA PHE A 61 -22.37 -28.73 -9.00
C PHE A 61 -22.69 -29.83 -10.03
N ASN A 62 -23.92 -30.38 -9.97
CA ASN A 62 -24.38 -31.46 -10.84
C ASN A 62 -23.40 -32.65 -10.94
N GLY A 63 -22.81 -33.07 -9.80
CA GLY A 63 -21.86 -34.16 -9.71
C GLY A 63 -20.46 -33.86 -10.30
N LYS A 64 -20.19 -32.62 -10.67
CA LYS A 64 -18.87 -32.17 -11.13
C LYS A 64 -18.22 -31.31 -10.04
N VAL A 65 -16.93 -31.54 -9.81
CA VAL A 65 -16.12 -30.71 -8.91
C VAL A 65 -15.52 -29.55 -9.72
N LEU A 66 -15.79 -28.31 -9.29
CA LEU A 66 -15.25 -27.09 -9.91
C LEU A 66 -14.27 -26.43 -8.93
N LYS A 67 -13.10 -26.02 -9.42
CA LYS A 67 -12.17 -25.16 -8.67
C LYS A 67 -12.72 -23.75 -8.58
N VAL A 68 -12.74 -23.17 -7.38
CA VAL A 68 -13.11 -21.76 -7.19
C VAL A 68 -11.86 -20.92 -7.40
N VAL A 69 -11.80 -20.20 -8.54
CA VAL A 69 -10.58 -19.52 -8.99
C VAL A 69 -10.65 -17.99 -8.88
N SER A 70 -11.84 -17.44 -8.73
CA SER A 70 -12.00 -15.97 -8.63
C SER A 70 -13.16 -15.55 -7.73
N VAL A 71 -13.06 -14.32 -7.26
CA VAL A 71 -14.17 -13.55 -6.71
C VAL A 71 -14.59 -12.56 -7.80
N GLY A 72 -15.80 -12.73 -8.31
CA GLY A 72 -16.33 -11.96 -9.42
C GLY A 72 -16.60 -10.50 -9.06
N ALA A 73 -16.87 -9.71 -10.09
CA ALA A 73 -17.20 -8.30 -9.92
C ALA A 73 -18.44 -8.16 -9.00
N ARG A 74 -18.31 -7.25 -8.01
CA ARG A 74 -19.37 -6.94 -7.03
C ARG A 74 -19.84 -8.11 -6.16
N ALA A 75 -19.15 -9.26 -6.15
CA ALA A 75 -19.59 -10.47 -5.46
C ALA A 75 -20.09 -10.24 -4.02
N PHE A 76 -19.42 -9.38 -3.26
CA PHE A 76 -19.79 -8.98 -1.90
C PHE A 76 -20.13 -7.48 -1.79
N PHE A 77 -20.49 -6.85 -2.92
CA PHE A 77 -20.77 -5.42 -2.96
C PHE A 77 -21.78 -5.00 -1.90
N ASN A 78 -21.43 -3.95 -1.11
CA ASN A 78 -22.30 -3.38 -0.07
C ASN A 78 -22.79 -4.40 0.98
N SER A 79 -22.05 -5.51 1.19
CA SER A 79 -22.34 -6.49 2.24
C SER A 79 -21.90 -5.95 3.60
N LYS A 80 -22.72 -5.00 4.12
CA LYS A 80 -22.39 -4.24 5.34
C LYS A 80 -22.29 -5.07 6.61
N LYS A 81 -22.84 -6.27 6.62
CA LYS A 81 -22.77 -7.18 7.77
C LYS A 81 -21.71 -8.27 7.62
N LEU A 82 -20.98 -8.29 6.51
CA LEU A 82 -19.83 -9.17 6.30
C LEU A 82 -18.71 -8.76 7.27
N THR A 83 -18.21 -9.71 8.05
CA THR A 83 -17.21 -9.46 9.11
C THR A 83 -15.85 -10.05 8.80
N SER A 84 -15.79 -11.16 8.09
CA SER A 84 -14.54 -11.76 7.63
C SER A 84 -14.72 -12.57 6.35
N VAL A 85 -13.63 -12.71 5.58
CA VAL A 85 -13.56 -13.58 4.42
C VAL A 85 -12.24 -14.36 4.45
N SER A 86 -12.35 -15.69 4.29
CA SER A 86 -11.21 -16.55 4.05
C SER A 86 -11.23 -17.04 2.62
N PHE A 87 -10.10 -16.97 1.93
CA PHE A 87 -9.98 -17.35 0.53
C PHE A 87 -9.42 -18.77 0.37
N GLY A 88 -10.03 -19.55 -0.53
CA GLY A 88 -9.46 -20.79 -1.00
C GLY A 88 -8.12 -20.57 -1.75
N LYS A 89 -7.27 -21.59 -1.76
CA LYS A 89 -5.91 -21.51 -2.32
C LYS A 89 -5.84 -21.28 -3.84
N ASN A 90 -6.96 -21.56 -4.56
CA ASN A 90 -7.00 -21.44 -6.02
C ASN A 90 -7.40 -20.02 -6.48
N ILE A 91 -7.72 -19.09 -5.57
CA ILE A 91 -8.12 -17.72 -5.91
C ILE A 91 -6.90 -16.95 -6.44
N ASP A 92 -6.93 -16.62 -7.73
CA ASP A 92 -5.92 -15.81 -8.40
C ASP A 92 -6.42 -14.44 -8.84
N THR A 93 -7.74 -14.22 -8.82
CA THR A 93 -8.38 -12.99 -9.27
C THR A 93 -9.48 -12.55 -8.31
N ILE A 94 -9.44 -11.26 -7.94
CA ILE A 94 -10.54 -10.56 -7.27
C ILE A 94 -10.93 -9.38 -8.17
N GLU A 95 -12.17 -9.40 -8.68
CA GLU A 95 -12.60 -8.46 -9.70
C GLU A 95 -13.12 -7.14 -9.13
N ASN A 96 -13.50 -6.21 -10.03
CA ASN A 96 -13.88 -4.84 -9.67
C ASN A 96 -15.01 -4.81 -8.61
N LYS A 97 -14.81 -3.97 -7.59
CA LYS A 97 -15.79 -3.70 -6.52
C LYS A 97 -16.24 -4.93 -5.74
N ALA A 98 -15.46 -6.02 -5.77
CA ALA A 98 -15.87 -7.28 -5.15
C ALA A 98 -16.27 -7.11 -3.67
N PHE A 99 -15.61 -6.26 -2.92
CA PHE A 99 -15.90 -5.96 -1.50
C PHE A 99 -16.17 -4.46 -1.25
N TYR A 100 -16.58 -3.73 -2.28
CA TYR A 100 -16.86 -2.29 -2.15
C TYR A 100 -17.93 -2.02 -1.08
N GLU A 101 -17.67 -1.08 -0.16
CA GLU A 101 -18.57 -0.74 0.98
C GLU A 101 -18.88 -1.90 1.94
N CYS A 102 -18.02 -2.90 2.08
CA CYS A 102 -18.10 -3.88 3.17
C CYS A 102 -17.58 -3.24 4.47
N ILE A 103 -18.35 -2.30 5.03
CA ILE A 103 -17.89 -1.39 6.09
C ILE A 103 -17.50 -2.07 7.40
N ASN A 104 -17.97 -3.30 7.65
CA ASN A 104 -17.65 -4.09 8.84
C ASN A 104 -16.63 -5.21 8.56
N LEU A 105 -16.14 -5.32 7.31
CA LEU A 105 -15.10 -6.27 6.96
C LEU A 105 -13.80 -5.87 7.68
N LYS A 106 -13.30 -6.80 8.49
CA LYS A 106 -12.04 -6.66 9.22
C LYS A 106 -10.85 -6.98 8.31
N ASP A 107 -9.66 -7.07 8.91
CA ASP A 107 -8.44 -7.40 8.21
C ASP A 107 -8.55 -8.77 7.55
N ILE A 108 -8.06 -8.84 6.31
CA ILE A 108 -8.08 -10.04 5.49
C ILE A 108 -6.67 -10.46 5.11
N SER A 109 -6.51 -11.76 4.90
CA SER A 109 -5.29 -12.34 4.34
C SER A 109 -5.50 -12.53 2.85
N LEU A 110 -4.89 -11.70 2.02
CA LEU A 110 -4.94 -11.86 0.56
C LEU A 110 -4.20 -13.15 0.16
N PRO A 111 -4.71 -13.90 -0.86
CA PRO A 111 -4.02 -15.11 -1.33
C PRO A 111 -2.60 -14.81 -1.83
N HIS A 112 -1.63 -15.64 -1.47
CA HIS A 112 -0.23 -15.47 -1.89
C HIS A 112 -0.03 -15.61 -3.42
N GLU A 113 -0.92 -16.35 -4.10
CA GLU A 113 -0.88 -16.53 -5.55
C GLU A 113 -1.79 -15.56 -6.30
N LEU A 114 -2.32 -14.54 -5.63
CA LEU A 114 -3.21 -13.56 -6.23
C LEU A 114 -2.52 -12.79 -7.35
N LYS A 115 -3.06 -12.84 -8.57
CA LYS A 115 -2.50 -12.19 -9.77
C LYS A 115 -3.19 -10.88 -10.11
N VAL A 116 -4.49 -10.81 -9.84
CA VAL A 116 -5.32 -9.68 -10.27
C VAL A 116 -6.14 -9.14 -9.10
N LEU A 117 -5.97 -7.85 -8.83
CA LEU A 117 -6.88 -7.02 -8.05
C LEU A 117 -7.53 -6.01 -9.00
N GLY A 118 -8.85 -6.07 -9.11
CA GLY A 118 -9.65 -5.12 -9.87
C GLY A 118 -9.67 -3.72 -9.26
N SER A 119 -10.43 -2.82 -9.85
CA SER A 119 -10.62 -1.47 -9.31
C SER A 119 -11.64 -1.47 -8.16
N ASP A 120 -11.45 -0.57 -7.20
CA ASP A 120 -12.33 -0.34 -6.04
C ASP A 120 -12.60 -1.60 -5.18
N VAL A 121 -11.73 -2.63 -5.23
CA VAL A 121 -12.04 -3.95 -4.62
C VAL A 121 -12.44 -3.83 -3.16
N PHE A 122 -11.69 -3.13 -2.34
CA PHE A 122 -11.93 -2.92 -0.92
C PHE A 122 -12.23 -1.46 -0.56
N ALA A 123 -12.59 -0.65 -1.57
CA ALA A 123 -12.88 0.75 -1.31
C ALA A 123 -13.99 0.90 -0.26
N ARG A 124 -13.78 1.78 0.73
CA ARG A 124 -14.68 2.05 1.86
C ARG A 124 -14.91 0.87 2.82
N CYS A 125 -13.95 -0.05 2.94
CA CYS A 125 -13.93 -1.07 3.99
C CYS A 125 -13.40 -0.45 5.30
N ASN A 126 -14.25 0.31 5.99
CA ASN A 126 -13.83 1.19 7.09
C ASN A 126 -13.39 0.45 8.36
N SER A 127 -13.71 -0.84 8.52
CA SER A 127 -13.25 -1.64 9.66
C SER A 127 -11.87 -2.29 9.46
N MET A 128 -11.30 -2.21 8.25
CA MET A 128 -9.94 -2.71 8.00
C MET A 128 -8.91 -1.79 8.66
N THR A 129 -7.97 -2.39 9.38
CA THR A 129 -6.88 -1.69 10.07
C THR A 129 -5.50 -2.02 9.51
N SER A 130 -5.36 -3.16 8.87
CA SER A 130 -4.11 -3.61 8.26
C SER A 130 -4.32 -4.39 6.96
N VAL A 131 -3.30 -4.37 6.09
CA VAL A 131 -3.25 -5.22 4.89
C VAL A 131 -1.82 -5.49 4.48
N VAL A 132 -1.57 -6.71 4.00
CA VAL A 132 -0.32 -7.10 3.32
C VAL A 132 -0.61 -7.25 1.82
N ILE A 133 0.09 -6.50 0.99
CA ILE A 133 -0.04 -6.53 -0.47
C ILE A 133 0.94 -7.57 -1.02
N PRO A 134 0.45 -8.67 -1.64
CA PRO A 134 1.30 -9.74 -2.10
C PRO A 134 2.10 -9.35 -3.35
N ASN A 135 3.31 -9.89 -3.44
CA ASN A 135 4.23 -9.65 -4.56
C ASN A 135 3.86 -10.40 -5.84
N SER A 136 2.94 -11.34 -5.75
CA SER A 136 2.43 -12.14 -6.88
C SER A 136 1.56 -11.34 -7.85
N LEU A 137 1.11 -10.13 -7.45
CA LEU A 137 0.24 -9.28 -8.26
C LEU A 137 0.92 -8.83 -9.55
N THR A 138 0.24 -9.10 -10.67
CA THR A 138 0.65 -8.66 -12.01
C THR A 138 -0.25 -7.56 -12.57
N LYS A 139 -1.46 -7.42 -11.99
CA LYS A 139 -2.42 -6.38 -12.35
C LYS A 139 -3.11 -5.84 -11.11
N ILE A 140 -3.02 -4.52 -10.94
CA ILE A 140 -3.67 -3.78 -9.86
C ILE A 140 -4.54 -2.70 -10.50
N GLY A 141 -5.82 -2.69 -10.18
CA GLY A 141 -6.75 -1.65 -10.60
C GLY A 141 -6.60 -0.37 -9.77
N SER A 142 -7.38 0.65 -10.10
CA SER A 142 -7.39 1.90 -9.34
C SER A 142 -8.22 1.78 -8.05
N SER A 143 -7.91 2.62 -7.06
CA SER A 143 -8.74 2.83 -5.85
C SER A 143 -8.95 1.58 -4.98
N VAL A 144 -8.03 0.60 -5.02
CA VAL A 144 -8.26 -0.72 -4.39
C VAL A 144 -8.64 -0.63 -2.92
N PHE A 145 -8.00 0.23 -2.13
CA PHE A 145 -8.28 0.50 -0.72
C PHE A 145 -8.68 1.96 -0.47
N ALA A 146 -9.24 2.62 -1.47
CA ALA A 146 -9.63 4.02 -1.33
C ALA A 146 -10.67 4.21 -0.21
N ASN A 147 -10.45 5.23 0.62
CA ASN A 147 -11.32 5.58 1.75
C ASN A 147 -11.51 4.44 2.78
N CYS A 148 -10.51 3.56 2.95
CA CYS A 148 -10.43 2.69 4.11
C CYS A 148 -9.93 3.53 5.29
N GLU A 149 -10.84 4.31 5.89
CA GLU A 149 -10.47 5.39 6.82
C GLU A 149 -9.62 4.92 8.01
N ASN A 150 -9.88 3.71 8.55
CA ASN A 150 -9.16 3.17 9.70
C ASN A 150 -7.90 2.37 9.33
N LEU A 151 -7.56 2.24 8.04
CA LEU A 151 -6.37 1.54 7.61
C LEU A 151 -5.12 2.30 8.09
N SER A 152 -4.36 1.68 9.00
CA SER A 152 -3.22 2.28 9.68
C SER A 152 -1.89 1.55 9.43
N ASP A 153 -1.94 0.28 9.01
CA ASP A 153 -0.77 -0.53 8.68
C ASP A 153 -0.90 -1.13 7.28
N VAL A 154 0.01 -0.74 6.40
CA VAL A 154 0.12 -1.28 5.04
C VAL A 154 1.53 -1.83 4.87
N GLN A 155 1.60 -3.11 4.52
CA GLN A 155 2.86 -3.77 4.23
C GLN A 155 2.87 -4.24 2.78
N PHE A 156 3.97 -4.05 2.11
CA PHE A 156 4.21 -4.55 0.75
C PHE A 156 5.20 -5.71 0.83
N GLU A 157 4.83 -6.86 0.25
CA GLU A 157 5.79 -7.97 0.15
C GLU A 157 6.96 -7.59 -0.76
N GLU A 158 8.15 -8.05 -0.40
CA GLU A 158 9.35 -7.89 -1.23
C GLU A 158 9.14 -8.56 -2.59
N GLY A 159 9.40 -7.82 -3.67
CA GLY A 159 9.14 -8.26 -5.04
C GLY A 159 7.96 -7.58 -5.71
N LEU A 160 7.08 -6.91 -4.97
CA LEU A 160 6.03 -6.07 -5.55
C LEU A 160 6.66 -5.01 -6.48
N LYS A 161 6.08 -4.82 -7.67
CA LYS A 161 6.62 -3.93 -8.71
C LYS A 161 5.92 -2.58 -8.81
N TYR A 162 4.61 -2.54 -8.56
CA TYR A 162 3.81 -1.34 -8.77
C TYR A 162 2.81 -1.10 -7.65
N ILE A 163 2.60 0.17 -7.32
CA ILE A 163 1.52 0.65 -6.46
C ILE A 163 0.54 1.40 -7.36
N GLY A 164 -0.72 0.96 -7.36
CA GLY A 164 -1.74 1.43 -8.30
C GLY A 164 -2.25 2.83 -8.03
N GLU A 165 -2.94 3.37 -9.03
CA GLU A 165 -3.56 4.70 -8.99
C GLU A 165 -4.64 4.78 -7.90
N TYR A 166 -4.65 5.87 -7.12
CA TYR A 166 -5.57 6.11 -5.99
C TYR A 166 -5.62 4.97 -4.95
N MET A 167 -4.65 4.05 -4.94
CA MET A 167 -4.75 2.78 -4.21
C MET A 167 -5.10 2.93 -2.74
N PHE A 168 -4.56 3.93 -2.05
CA PHE A 168 -4.77 4.23 -0.63
C PHE A 168 -5.30 5.65 -0.40
N THR A 169 -5.93 6.25 -1.41
CA THR A 169 -6.53 7.59 -1.27
C THR A 169 -7.50 7.64 -0.10
N GLY A 170 -7.37 8.63 0.79
CA GLY A 170 -8.27 8.82 1.92
C GLY A 170 -8.10 7.81 3.07
N CYS A 171 -6.97 7.10 3.14
CA CYS A 171 -6.63 6.26 4.30
C CYS A 171 -6.11 7.15 5.44
N ASN A 172 -7.06 7.79 6.15
CA ASN A 172 -6.77 8.91 7.08
C ASN A 172 -6.00 8.51 8.35
N PHE A 173 -5.96 7.23 8.69
CA PHE A 173 -5.23 6.72 9.86
C PHE A 173 -3.85 6.16 9.54
N LEU A 174 -3.46 6.16 8.26
CA LEU A 174 -2.13 5.73 7.84
C LEU A 174 -1.09 6.76 8.29
N THR A 175 -0.17 6.37 9.18
CA THR A 175 0.85 7.28 9.75
C THR A 175 2.24 7.06 9.18
N LYS A 176 2.48 5.90 8.60
CA LYS A 176 3.77 5.50 8.03
C LYS A 176 3.56 4.65 6.78
N VAL A 177 4.39 4.90 5.78
CA VAL A 177 4.48 4.06 4.58
C VAL A 177 5.94 3.75 4.30
N VAL A 178 6.24 2.47 4.03
CA VAL A 178 7.55 2.01 3.58
C VAL A 178 7.40 1.47 2.17
N ILE A 179 8.08 2.08 1.22
CA ILE A 179 8.10 1.65 -0.19
C ILE A 179 9.34 0.76 -0.39
N PRO A 180 9.16 -0.55 -0.62
CA PRO A 180 10.27 -1.47 -0.83
C PRO A 180 11.13 -1.08 -2.03
N ASN A 181 12.40 -1.46 -1.99
CA ASN A 181 13.33 -1.20 -3.09
C ASN A 181 12.97 -1.95 -4.39
N THR A 182 12.14 -2.98 -4.30
CA THR A 182 11.64 -3.74 -5.45
C THR A 182 10.54 -3.04 -6.23
N VAL A 183 9.86 -2.04 -5.63
CA VAL A 183 8.81 -1.26 -6.30
C VAL A 183 9.46 -0.35 -7.35
N GLU A 184 9.04 -0.51 -8.60
CA GLU A 184 9.55 0.24 -9.75
C GLU A 184 8.70 1.46 -10.08
N GLY A 185 7.41 1.44 -9.69
CA GLY A 185 6.49 2.54 -10.00
C GLY A 185 5.39 2.75 -8.97
N ILE A 186 5.01 4.02 -8.79
CA ILE A 186 3.84 4.45 -8.02
C ILE A 186 3.01 5.35 -8.91
N ASP A 187 1.75 4.98 -9.10
CA ASP A 187 0.82 5.72 -9.94
C ASP A 187 0.28 6.99 -9.25
N ASN A 188 -0.50 7.76 -10.01
CA ASN A 188 -1.07 9.02 -9.56
C ASN A 188 -1.90 8.85 -8.29
N TYR A 189 -1.78 9.79 -7.38
CA TYR A 189 -2.62 9.94 -6.19
C TYR A 189 -2.69 8.71 -5.28
N ALA A 190 -1.71 7.79 -5.36
CA ALA A 190 -1.74 6.53 -4.62
C ALA A 190 -1.98 6.69 -3.12
N PHE A 191 -1.48 7.77 -2.51
CA PHE A 191 -1.64 8.12 -1.08
C PHE A 191 -2.27 9.50 -0.89
N GLN A 192 -3.07 9.97 -1.84
CA GLN A 192 -3.76 11.26 -1.73
C GLN A 192 -4.65 11.30 -0.47
N SER A 193 -4.67 12.44 0.20
CA SER A 193 -5.52 12.66 1.38
C SER A 193 -5.31 11.66 2.53
N CYS A 194 -4.11 11.08 2.67
CA CYS A 194 -3.70 10.37 3.88
C CYS A 194 -3.31 11.39 4.95
N GLU A 195 -4.30 11.96 5.65
CA GLU A 195 -4.12 13.16 6.49
C GLU A 195 -3.17 12.98 7.67
N LYS A 196 -2.98 11.74 8.15
CA LYS A 196 -2.07 11.41 9.27
C LYS A 196 -0.72 10.84 8.84
N LEU A 197 -0.44 10.79 7.53
CA LEU A 197 0.82 10.26 7.04
C LEU A 197 1.97 11.21 7.39
N GLU A 198 2.76 10.84 8.40
CA GLU A 198 3.90 11.61 8.91
C GLU A 198 5.25 11.09 8.41
N ASN A 199 5.35 9.77 8.20
CA ASN A 199 6.61 9.12 7.87
C ASN A 199 6.52 8.41 6.52
N LEU A 200 7.26 8.89 5.53
CA LEU A 200 7.39 8.27 4.23
C LEU A 200 8.83 7.77 4.04
N ILE A 201 8.96 6.48 3.76
CA ILE A 201 10.23 5.80 3.63
C ILE A 201 10.31 5.16 2.26
N ILE A 202 11.24 5.59 1.43
CA ILE A 202 11.60 4.95 0.16
C ILE A 202 12.92 4.24 0.39
N GLU A 203 12.90 2.91 0.41
CA GLU A 203 14.07 2.11 0.73
C GLU A 203 15.23 2.32 -0.24
N ASP A 204 16.45 2.07 0.27
CA ASP A 204 17.67 2.12 -0.54
C ASP A 204 17.60 1.14 -1.71
N GLY A 205 17.93 1.61 -2.89
CA GLY A 205 17.91 0.81 -4.12
C GLY A 205 18.80 1.36 -5.21
N ASP A 206 19.16 0.50 -6.17
CA ASP A 206 20.01 0.89 -7.31
C ASP A 206 19.17 1.37 -8.50
N THR A 207 17.85 1.09 -8.47
CA THR A 207 16.92 1.48 -9.52
C THR A 207 16.15 2.72 -9.13
N GLU A 208 15.90 3.60 -10.09
CA GLU A 208 15.08 4.77 -9.92
C GLU A 208 13.62 4.36 -9.62
N LEU A 209 12.99 5.02 -8.61
CA LEU A 209 11.56 4.89 -8.38
C LEU A 209 10.82 5.85 -9.30
N LYS A 210 10.04 5.32 -10.22
CA LYS A 210 9.22 6.12 -11.14
C LYS A 210 7.88 6.44 -10.50
N ILE A 211 7.48 7.71 -10.56
CA ILE A 211 6.22 8.17 -9.99
C ILE A 211 5.32 8.78 -11.07
N GLY A 212 4.01 8.69 -10.87
CA GLY A 212 3.01 9.33 -11.73
C GLY A 212 3.13 10.84 -11.74
N GLY A 213 2.64 11.48 -12.79
CA GLY A 213 2.72 12.93 -12.99
C GLY A 213 1.89 13.77 -12.01
N PHE A 214 0.91 13.15 -11.35
CA PHE A 214 0.12 13.79 -10.29
C PHE A 214 0.50 13.17 -8.97
N GLN A 215 1.08 13.98 -8.12
CA GLN A 215 1.69 13.68 -6.83
C GLN A 215 1.06 12.45 -6.13
N PRO A 216 1.74 11.30 -6.04
CA PRO A 216 1.19 10.10 -5.41
C PRO A 216 0.90 10.32 -3.92
N TRP A 217 1.57 11.26 -3.27
CA TRP A 217 1.41 11.62 -1.87
C TRP A 217 0.94 13.05 -1.66
N TYR A 218 -0.15 13.42 -2.24
CA TYR A 218 -0.80 14.70 -1.91
C TYR A 218 -1.31 14.67 -0.46
N CYS A 219 -0.32 14.57 0.46
CA CYS A 219 -0.49 14.53 1.91
C CYS A 219 0.13 15.77 2.51
N THR A 220 -0.62 16.48 3.31
CA THR A 220 -0.19 17.76 3.91
C THR A 220 0.71 17.58 5.13
N ASN A 221 0.84 16.38 5.69
CA ASN A 221 1.41 16.15 7.02
C ASN A 221 2.68 15.28 7.07
N VAL A 222 3.27 14.91 5.93
CA VAL A 222 4.55 14.19 5.94
C VAL A 222 5.63 15.10 6.51
N THR A 223 6.11 14.78 7.71
CA THR A 223 7.16 15.53 8.43
C THR A 223 8.53 14.91 8.23
N ASN A 224 8.59 13.60 7.99
CA ASN A 224 9.83 12.84 7.81
C ASN A 224 9.82 12.09 6.49
N LEU A 225 10.76 12.42 5.62
CA LEU A 225 11.00 11.67 4.39
C LEU A 225 12.38 11.02 4.45
N TYR A 226 12.43 9.69 4.26
CA TYR A 226 13.65 8.99 3.89
C TYR A 226 13.62 8.67 2.40
N LEU A 227 14.62 9.12 1.66
CA LEU A 227 14.78 8.86 0.25
C LEU A 227 16.05 8.02 0.03
N GLY A 228 15.88 6.73 -0.24
CA GLY A 228 16.99 5.78 -0.41
C GLY A 228 17.48 5.62 -1.84
N ARG A 229 16.79 6.18 -2.83
CA ARG A 229 17.13 6.07 -4.27
C ARG A 229 16.54 7.22 -5.07
N ASN A 230 17.05 7.40 -6.29
CA ASN A 230 16.57 8.44 -7.20
C ASN A 230 15.09 8.29 -7.55
N ILE A 231 14.45 9.43 -7.78
CA ILE A 231 13.07 9.51 -8.25
C ILE A 231 13.05 9.92 -9.71
N GLY A 232 12.28 9.18 -10.51
CA GLY A 232 11.99 9.50 -11.91
C GLY A 232 10.50 9.67 -12.16
N VAL A 233 10.10 9.75 -13.41
CA VAL A 233 8.72 9.93 -13.84
C VAL A 233 8.28 8.75 -14.68
N LEU A 234 7.05 8.29 -14.46
CA LEU A 234 6.43 7.28 -15.32
C LEU A 234 6.31 7.79 -16.76
N PRO A 235 6.44 6.93 -17.77
CA PRO A 235 6.31 7.32 -19.17
C PRO A 235 4.99 8.03 -19.47
N GLY A 236 5.04 9.13 -20.20
CA GLY A 236 3.87 9.93 -20.57
C GLY A 236 3.53 11.05 -19.60
N PHE A 237 4.26 11.18 -18.51
CA PHE A 237 4.12 12.28 -17.56
C PHE A 237 5.34 13.20 -17.61
N TYR A 238 5.13 14.45 -17.21
CA TYR A 238 6.21 15.41 -16.99
C TYR A 238 6.55 15.43 -15.50
N MET A 239 7.82 15.70 -15.16
CA MET A 239 8.17 16.01 -13.77
C MET A 239 7.27 17.15 -13.31
N PRO A 240 6.31 16.93 -12.44
CA PRO A 240 5.57 18.03 -11.88
C PRO A 240 6.55 18.90 -11.09
N SER A 241 6.23 20.17 -10.95
CA SER A 241 6.91 21.06 -9.99
C SER A 241 6.59 20.54 -8.58
N PHE A 242 7.40 19.61 -8.16
CA PHE A 242 7.14 18.58 -7.20
C PHE A 242 7.14 19.06 -5.77
N TRP A 243 6.43 18.36 -4.99
CA TRP A 243 6.59 18.32 -3.55
C TRP A 243 6.27 19.64 -2.85
N VAL A 244 5.10 20.17 -3.17
CA VAL A 244 4.45 21.07 -2.22
C VAL A 244 4.02 20.22 -1.02
N MET A 245 5.01 19.52 -0.44
CA MET A 245 4.90 19.13 0.94
C MET A 245 4.94 20.42 1.74
N THR A 246 3.80 20.84 2.23
CA THR A 246 3.68 22.09 2.98
C THR A 246 4.33 22.00 4.36
N THR A 247 4.78 20.82 4.78
CA THR A 247 5.18 20.54 6.16
C THR A 247 6.41 19.67 6.40
N PRO A 248 7.23 19.22 5.44
CA PRO A 248 8.34 18.39 5.86
C PRO A 248 9.36 19.22 6.61
N VAL A 249 9.63 18.74 7.81
CA VAL A 249 10.63 19.33 8.69
C VAL A 249 12.00 18.75 8.41
N GLN A 250 12.03 17.47 8.00
CA GLN A 250 13.28 16.75 7.77
C GLN A 250 13.26 15.83 6.55
N TYR A 251 14.32 15.92 5.73
CA TYR A 251 14.67 14.96 4.72
C TYR A 251 15.94 14.20 5.09
N THR A 252 15.89 12.88 5.00
CA THR A 252 17.09 12.04 5.05
C THR A 252 17.30 11.42 3.67
N ILE A 253 18.46 11.68 3.08
CA ILE A 253 18.84 11.29 1.73
C ILE A 253 19.86 10.16 1.82
N GLY A 254 19.53 9.02 1.25
CA GLY A 254 20.37 7.83 1.22
C GLY A 254 21.64 8.00 0.38
N GLU A 255 22.57 7.09 0.55
CA GLU A 255 23.92 7.14 -0.09
C GLU A 255 23.87 7.05 -1.63
N LYS A 256 22.83 6.37 -2.15
CA LYS A 256 22.68 6.11 -3.60
C LYS A 256 21.93 7.22 -4.35
N VAL A 257 21.44 8.22 -3.65
CA VAL A 257 20.74 9.34 -4.28
C VAL A 257 21.75 10.31 -4.88
N THR A 258 21.66 10.50 -6.17
CA THR A 258 22.57 11.37 -6.95
C THR A 258 21.87 12.60 -7.50
N ASP A 259 20.53 12.63 -7.53
CA ASP A 259 19.75 13.73 -8.06
C ASP A 259 18.58 14.14 -7.14
N LEU A 260 18.57 15.40 -6.75
CA LEU A 260 17.56 16.09 -5.98
C LEU A 260 17.04 17.35 -6.73
N SER A 261 17.19 17.41 -8.04
CA SER A 261 16.79 18.57 -8.85
C SER A 261 15.28 18.88 -8.77
N TRP A 262 14.48 17.89 -8.36
CA TRP A 262 13.06 18.00 -8.11
C TRP A 262 12.72 18.53 -6.70
N LEU A 263 13.70 18.62 -5.79
CA LEU A 263 13.47 18.98 -4.39
C LEU A 263 13.05 20.45 -4.26
N GLN A 264 11.81 20.67 -3.91
CA GLN A 264 11.26 21.98 -3.58
C GLN A 264 10.42 21.85 -2.30
N CYS A 265 10.86 22.48 -1.21
CA CYS A 265 10.12 22.47 0.04
C CYS A 265 10.25 23.84 0.73
N GLN A 266 9.12 24.48 0.97
CA GLN A 266 9.12 25.83 1.59
C GLN A 266 9.40 25.79 3.10
N LYS A 267 9.09 24.67 3.78
CA LYS A 267 9.21 24.55 5.24
C LYS A 267 10.30 23.58 5.70
N LEU A 268 11.24 23.26 4.82
CA LEU A 268 12.34 22.36 5.14
C LEU A 268 13.25 22.99 6.22
N GLU A 269 13.48 22.27 7.29
CA GLU A 269 14.34 22.70 8.40
C GLU A 269 15.66 21.93 8.45
N THR A 270 15.65 20.65 8.04
CA THR A 270 16.83 19.80 8.11
C THR A 270 16.97 18.90 6.89
N ILE A 271 18.17 18.83 6.34
CA ILE A 271 18.57 17.82 5.33
C ILE A 271 19.70 16.99 5.92
N VAL A 272 19.54 15.68 5.98
CA VAL A 272 20.57 14.74 6.36
C VAL A 272 21.00 13.99 5.11
N LEU A 273 22.24 14.18 4.68
CA LEU A 273 22.84 13.52 3.52
C LEU A 273 23.72 12.38 4.00
N LYS A 274 23.51 11.18 3.49
CA LYS A 274 24.32 9.98 3.83
C LYS A 274 25.41 9.70 2.79
N GLY A 275 25.29 10.28 1.60
CA GLY A 275 26.25 10.11 0.52
C GLY A 275 27.53 10.89 0.75
N VAL A 276 28.69 10.29 0.46
CA VAL A 276 29.99 10.99 0.49
C VAL A 276 30.16 11.95 -0.69
N THR A 277 29.38 11.75 -1.76
CA THR A 277 29.32 12.61 -2.93
C THR A 277 28.05 13.46 -2.87
N PRO A 278 28.17 14.80 -2.99
CA PRO A 278 26.99 15.68 -3.00
C PRO A 278 26.07 15.36 -4.18
N PRO A 279 24.77 15.12 -3.96
CA PRO A 279 23.84 14.96 -5.07
C PRO A 279 23.61 16.28 -5.80
N SER A 280 23.28 16.22 -7.10
CA SER A 280 22.80 17.38 -7.83
C SER A 280 21.51 17.90 -7.21
N CYS A 281 21.35 19.23 -7.13
CA CYS A 281 20.17 19.84 -6.55
C CYS A 281 19.95 21.23 -7.17
N ASN A 282 18.70 21.69 -7.21
CA ASN A 282 18.37 23.05 -7.57
C ASN A 282 18.77 24.04 -6.45
N SER A 283 18.95 25.29 -6.81
CA SER A 283 19.27 26.34 -5.83
C SER A 283 18.10 26.59 -4.88
N PHE A 284 18.44 26.93 -3.67
CA PHE A 284 17.50 27.37 -2.62
C PHE A 284 17.44 28.90 -2.58
N SER A 285 16.44 29.45 -1.90
CA SER A 285 16.40 30.88 -1.63
C SER A 285 17.43 31.27 -0.57
N GLU A 286 17.86 32.53 -0.55
CA GLU A 286 18.79 33.09 0.46
C GLU A 286 18.34 32.78 1.90
N GLY A 287 17.03 32.92 2.15
CA GLY A 287 16.46 32.63 3.45
C GLY A 287 16.52 31.15 3.84
N GLN A 288 16.49 30.25 2.86
CA GLN A 288 16.62 28.80 3.09
C GLN A 288 18.08 28.44 3.34
N TYR A 289 19.03 28.98 2.58
CA TYR A 289 20.47 28.78 2.85
C TYR A 289 20.87 29.17 4.26
N ALA A 290 20.27 30.23 4.82
CA ALA A 290 20.55 30.70 6.16
C ALA A 290 19.90 29.89 7.27
N LYS A 291 18.78 29.20 7.00
CA LYS A 291 17.94 28.57 8.03
C LYS A 291 18.02 27.04 8.05
N ILE A 292 18.18 26.40 6.89
CA ILE A 292 18.20 24.95 6.81
C ILE A 292 19.49 24.40 7.41
N ASN A 293 19.34 23.40 8.28
CA ASN A 293 20.48 22.62 8.80
C ASN A 293 20.81 21.51 7.81
N VAL A 294 22.05 21.45 7.36
CA VAL A 294 22.54 20.37 6.48
C VAL A 294 23.55 19.55 7.25
N CYS A 295 23.23 18.26 7.41
CA CYS A 295 24.13 17.29 8.04
C CYS A 295 24.71 16.38 6.96
N ILE A 296 26.03 16.24 6.93
CA ILE A 296 26.78 15.47 5.94
C ILE A 296 27.68 14.43 6.63
N PRO A 297 28.13 13.38 5.95
CA PRO A 297 29.04 12.40 6.53
C PRO A 297 30.35 13.02 7.02
N GLU A 298 30.91 12.43 8.07
CA GLU A 298 32.23 12.85 8.59
C GLU A 298 33.32 12.75 7.53
N GLY A 299 34.21 13.75 7.47
CA GLY A 299 35.31 13.83 6.51
C GLY A 299 34.94 14.26 5.09
N THR A 300 33.67 14.70 4.86
CA THR A 300 33.21 15.10 3.52
C THR A 300 33.02 16.61 3.33
N LYS A 301 33.28 17.39 4.37
CA LYS A 301 33.01 18.83 4.37
C LYS A 301 33.63 19.56 3.20
N ASP A 302 34.89 19.28 2.91
CA ASP A 302 35.61 19.95 1.80
C ASP A 302 34.97 19.64 0.43
N THR A 303 34.47 18.41 0.25
CA THR A 303 33.77 18.01 -0.95
C THR A 303 32.45 18.75 -1.13
N TYR A 304 31.65 18.85 -0.04
CA TYR A 304 30.38 19.56 -0.06
C TYR A 304 30.55 21.07 -0.22
N MET A 305 31.59 21.66 0.39
CA MET A 305 31.89 23.09 0.26
C MET A 305 32.38 23.51 -1.12
N GLN A 306 32.71 22.56 -2.00
CA GLN A 306 33.05 22.82 -3.41
C GLN A 306 31.86 22.58 -4.35
N ALA A 307 30.77 22.01 -3.89
CA ALA A 307 29.62 21.61 -4.71
C ALA A 307 28.45 22.58 -4.58
N GLU A 308 27.89 23.02 -5.73
CA GLU A 308 26.61 23.74 -5.77
C GLU A 308 25.44 22.77 -5.58
N PRO A 309 24.37 23.19 -4.88
CA PRO A 309 24.21 24.44 -4.11
C PRO A 309 24.69 24.31 -2.65
N TRP A 310 25.30 23.19 -2.27
CA TRP A 310 25.60 22.79 -0.89
C TRP A 310 26.55 23.76 -0.18
N LYS A 311 27.52 24.33 -0.91
CA LYS A 311 28.46 25.30 -0.38
C LYS A 311 27.81 26.59 0.17
N ASN A 312 26.59 26.88 -0.22
CA ASN A 312 25.88 28.11 0.15
C ASN A 312 25.15 28.01 1.49
N PHE A 313 25.03 26.79 2.07
CA PHE A 313 24.35 26.62 3.36
C PHE A 313 25.22 27.13 4.52
N TRP A 314 24.63 27.94 5.37
CA TRP A 314 25.30 28.50 6.55
C TRP A 314 25.47 27.47 7.67
N ASN A 315 24.51 26.54 7.81
CA ASN A 315 24.47 25.54 8.87
C ASN A 315 24.83 24.16 8.31
N LEU A 316 25.98 24.00 7.69
CA LEU A 316 26.50 22.72 7.19
C LEU A 316 27.42 22.10 8.25
N THR A 317 27.03 20.93 8.76
CA THR A 317 27.73 20.21 9.84
C THR A 317 28.04 18.76 9.45
N GLU A 318 29.17 18.24 9.91
CA GLU A 318 29.52 16.82 9.78
C GLU A 318 28.93 16.00 10.92
N GLY A 319 28.59 14.73 10.61
CA GLY A 319 28.01 13.77 11.56
C GLY A 319 26.50 13.76 11.57
N THR A 320 25.93 12.94 12.44
CA THR A 320 24.47 12.86 12.61
C THR A 320 23.98 13.93 13.59
N PRO A 321 22.83 14.57 13.33
CA PRO A 321 22.24 15.53 14.27
C PRO A 321 22.05 14.90 15.64
N SER A 322 22.56 15.54 16.70
CA SER A 322 22.35 15.10 18.07
C SER A 322 20.87 15.27 18.43
N GLY A 323 20.18 14.18 18.72
CA GLY A 323 18.80 14.17 19.21
C GLY A 323 17.75 13.61 18.24
N ILE A 324 18.13 13.19 17.04
CA ILE A 324 17.25 12.49 16.13
C ILE A 324 17.70 11.03 16.12
N ASP A 325 17.10 10.24 17.00
CA ASP A 325 17.17 8.78 16.85
C ASP A 325 16.53 8.44 15.52
N HIS A 326 17.37 8.12 14.56
CA HIS A 326 16.95 7.65 13.24
C HIS A 326 15.94 6.52 13.44
N VAL A 327 14.82 6.60 12.76
CA VAL A 327 14.20 5.38 12.27
C VAL A 327 15.19 4.81 11.27
N ALA A 328 16.25 4.15 11.77
CA ALA A 328 17.12 3.34 10.98
C ALA A 328 16.20 2.30 10.34
N ILE A 329 16.00 2.41 9.05
CA ILE A 329 15.51 1.29 8.26
C ILE A 329 16.70 0.36 8.18
N ASP A 330 16.92 -0.32 9.28
CA ASP A 330 17.66 -1.56 9.22
C ASP A 330 16.67 -2.52 8.56
N ASN A 331 16.96 -3.04 7.38
CA ASN A 331 16.28 -4.18 6.77
C ASN A 331 16.37 -5.42 7.67
N ASP A 332 16.85 -5.21 8.87
CA ASP A 332 17.07 -6.18 9.92
C ASP A 332 15.77 -6.36 10.69
N LYS A 333 15.11 -7.49 10.47
CA LYS A 333 13.86 -7.80 11.19
C LYS A 333 14.14 -7.92 12.68
N MET A 334 13.30 -7.29 13.47
CA MET A 334 13.33 -7.41 14.94
C MET A 334 13.22 -8.90 15.34
N GLU A 335 14.22 -9.40 16.06
CA GLU A 335 14.23 -10.78 16.57
C GLU A 335 13.50 -10.89 17.91
N SER A 336 13.75 -9.94 18.81
CA SER A 336 13.16 -9.94 20.14
C SER A 336 13.26 -8.58 20.83
N ILE A 337 12.32 -8.33 21.75
CA ILE A 337 12.26 -7.14 22.58
C ILE A 337 12.43 -7.57 24.03
N TYR A 338 13.20 -6.80 24.78
CA TYR A 338 13.37 -6.98 26.23
C TYR A 338 13.06 -5.67 26.95
N SER A 339 12.45 -5.76 28.12
CA SER A 339 12.27 -4.63 29.02
C SER A 339 13.63 -4.22 29.65
N SER A 340 13.66 -3.07 30.32
CA SER A 340 14.87 -2.54 30.95
C SER A 340 15.49 -3.47 32.01
N ASN A 341 14.70 -4.39 32.56
CA ASN A 341 15.14 -5.42 33.51
C ASN A 341 15.51 -6.75 32.85
N GLY A 342 15.64 -6.80 31.51
CA GLY A 342 16.07 -7.98 30.76
C GLY A 342 14.99 -9.02 30.45
N CYS A 343 13.72 -8.79 30.82
CA CYS A 343 12.63 -9.72 30.51
C CYS A 343 12.21 -9.58 29.06
N LYS A 344 12.10 -10.71 28.33
CA LYS A 344 11.57 -10.73 26.97
C LYS A 344 10.08 -10.38 26.98
N VAL A 345 9.67 -9.44 26.13
CA VAL A 345 8.30 -8.97 26.01
C VAL A 345 7.81 -9.08 24.57
N SER A 346 6.50 -9.22 24.36
CA SER A 346 5.91 -9.35 23.03
C SER A 346 5.74 -8.01 22.30
N LYS A 347 5.82 -6.90 23.04
CA LYS A 347 5.71 -5.53 22.50
C LYS A 347 6.52 -4.56 23.35
N MET A 348 6.88 -3.42 22.75
CA MET A 348 7.57 -2.35 23.50
C MET A 348 6.69 -1.83 24.65
N MET A 349 7.30 -1.73 25.83
CA MET A 349 6.69 -1.17 27.04
C MET A 349 7.04 0.32 27.18
N PRO A 350 6.24 1.12 27.91
CA PRO A 350 6.65 2.47 28.26
C PRO A 350 8.01 2.47 28.99
N GLY A 351 8.89 3.39 28.60
CA GLY A 351 10.24 3.48 29.12
C GLY A 351 11.30 2.85 28.21
N ILE A 352 12.40 2.34 28.79
CA ILE A 352 13.53 1.81 28.01
C ILE A 352 13.28 0.35 27.62
N ASN A 353 13.41 0.05 26.33
CA ASN A 353 13.37 -1.29 25.77
C ASN A 353 14.71 -1.62 25.12
N ILE A 354 15.11 -2.87 25.16
CA ILE A 354 16.28 -3.40 24.48
C ILE A 354 15.76 -4.25 23.31
N VAL A 355 16.05 -3.86 22.09
CA VAL A 355 15.60 -4.54 20.87
C VAL A 355 16.79 -5.26 20.25
N LYS A 356 16.69 -6.57 20.08
CA LYS A 356 17.67 -7.38 19.36
C LYS A 356 17.16 -7.64 17.94
N MET A 357 18.01 -7.38 16.96
CA MET A 357 17.73 -7.57 15.55
C MET A 357 18.25 -8.93 15.07
N LYS A 358 17.75 -9.43 13.97
CA LYS A 358 18.21 -10.71 13.37
C LYS A 358 19.69 -10.68 12.99
N SER A 359 20.24 -9.52 12.63
CA SER A 359 21.68 -9.31 12.41
C SER A 359 22.55 -9.49 13.66
N GLY A 360 21.95 -9.62 14.84
CA GLY A 360 22.64 -9.62 16.12
C GLY A 360 22.86 -8.24 16.73
N LYS A 361 22.54 -7.15 16.03
CA LYS A 361 22.62 -5.80 16.58
C LYS A 361 21.61 -5.62 17.71
N VAL A 362 21.95 -4.80 18.69
CA VAL A 362 21.12 -4.51 19.86
C VAL A 362 20.93 -3.02 20.01
N TYR A 363 19.68 -2.59 20.09
CA TYR A 363 19.31 -1.19 20.25
C TYR A 363 18.64 -0.95 21.61
N LYS A 364 18.91 0.22 22.19
CA LYS A 364 18.22 0.70 23.38
C LYS A 364 17.22 1.76 22.92
N ILE A 365 15.93 1.45 22.99
CA ILE A 365 14.85 2.29 22.52
C ILE A 365 14.01 2.77 23.71
N ARG A 366 13.73 4.06 23.77
CA ARG A 366 12.79 4.64 24.75
C ARG A 366 11.44 4.83 24.07
N LYS A 367 10.39 4.23 24.63
CA LYS A 367 9.01 4.42 24.18
C LYS A 367 8.28 5.39 25.10
#